data_fb76585c0c6ca739af8b7206e7689099
#
_entry.id   fb76585c0c6ca739af8b7206e7689099
#
_cell.length_a   1.000
_cell.length_b   1.000
_cell.length_c   1.000
_cell.angle_alpha   90.00
_cell.angle_beta   90.00
_cell.angle_gamma   90.00
#
_symmetry.space_group_name_H-M   'P 1'
#
loop_
_entity.id
_entity.type
_entity.pdbx_description
1 polymer ?
#
loop_
_entity_poly.entity_id
_entity_poly.type
_entity_poly.pdbx_seq_one_letter_code
_entity_poly.pdbx_strand_id
1 'polypeptide(L)'
;MTWVVDGPRTAWLFTREGKSVRLEIHRFGNRLHLIVAGPGTTRQAYEFPDLPTLLAHQAAHEQRLTAEGFVLEEFTSERRRWPR
;
A
#
# COMPACT_ATOMS: atom_id res chain seq x y z
N MET A 1 -9.64 25.87 2.12
CA MET A 1 -9.08 25.45 2.43
C MET A 1 -8.78 24.41 2.01
N THR A 2 -8.13 24.03 1.97
CA THR A 2 -7.91 23.07 1.50
C THR A 2 -7.32 22.24 2.17
N TRP A 3 -7.58 21.22 2.32
CA TRP A 3 -6.99 20.44 2.97
C TRP A 3 -6.66 19.48 2.10
N VAL A 4 -5.65 19.02 2.21
CA VAL A 4 -5.25 18.18 1.42
C VAL A 4 -5.59 16.93 1.71
N VAL A 5 -5.99 16.18 0.90
CA VAL A 5 -6.21 14.97 1.17
C VAL A 5 -5.05 14.33 0.84
N ASP A 6 -4.46 13.67 1.68
CA ASP A 6 -3.33 13.06 1.41
C ASP A 6 -3.55 11.85 0.71
N GLY A 7 -2.99 11.57 -0.30
CA GLY A 7 -2.95 10.31 -0.90
C GLY A 7 -2.12 9.40 -0.08
N PRO A 8 -1.86 8.20 -0.53
CA PRO A 8 -1.04 7.29 0.23
C PRO A 8 0.38 7.75 0.24
N ARG A 9 1.06 7.57 1.37
CA ARG A 9 2.42 7.95 1.45
C ARG A 9 3.26 7.02 0.67
N THR A 10 2.89 5.77 0.58
CA THR A 10 3.62 4.75 -0.16
C THR A 10 2.59 3.80 -0.70
N ALA A 11 2.77 3.36 -1.91
CA ALA A 11 1.81 2.46 -2.54
C ALA A 11 2.51 1.48 -3.47
N TRP A 12 1.99 0.28 -3.54
CA TRP A 12 2.47 -0.76 -4.43
C TRP A 12 1.31 -1.23 -5.26
N LEU A 13 1.53 -1.45 -6.56
CA LEU A 13 0.49 -1.97 -7.42
C LEU A 13 0.99 -3.28 -8.01
N PHE A 14 0.26 -4.36 -7.76
CA PHE A 14 0.61 -5.66 -8.29
C PHE A 14 -0.45 -6.07 -9.29
N THR A 15 -0.06 -6.69 -10.39
CA THR A 15 -1.01 -7.09 -11.41
C THR A 15 -0.76 -8.52 -11.86
N ARG A 16 -1.83 -9.16 -12.32
CA ARG A 16 -1.74 -10.47 -12.87
C ARG A 16 -2.96 -10.71 -13.74
N GLU A 17 -2.75 -10.86 -15.04
CA GLU A 17 -3.85 -11.22 -15.93
C GLU A 17 -5.11 -10.38 -15.80
N GLY A 18 -4.95 -9.11 -15.83
CA GLY A 18 -6.10 -8.22 -15.75
C GLY A 18 -6.60 -7.96 -14.34
N LYS A 19 -6.02 -8.59 -13.33
CA LYS A 19 -6.40 -8.33 -11.97
C LYS A 19 -5.36 -7.45 -11.32
N SER A 20 -5.76 -6.65 -10.38
CA SER A 20 -4.80 -5.81 -9.69
C SER A 20 -5.06 -5.79 -8.19
N VAL A 21 -4.00 -5.66 -7.43
CA VAL A 21 -4.06 -5.52 -5.99
C VAL A 21 -3.18 -4.34 -5.64
N ARG A 22 -3.73 -3.40 -4.86
CA ARG A 22 -2.98 -2.23 -4.49
C ARG A 22 -2.80 -2.25 -2.99
N LEU A 23 -1.58 -2.01 -2.53
CA LEU A 23 -1.28 -1.89 -1.12
C LEU A 23 -0.89 -0.45 -0.88
N GLU A 24 -1.49 0.20 0.12
CA GLU A 24 -1.22 1.60 0.38
C GLU A 24 -1.01 1.84 1.86
N ILE A 25 -0.06 2.68 2.21
CA ILE A 25 0.18 3.06 3.58
C ILE A 25 -0.37 4.46 3.77
N HIS A 26 -1.25 4.61 4.74
CA HIS A 26 -1.82 5.90 5.07
C HIS A 26 -1.54 6.21 6.54
N ARG A 27 -1.40 7.48 6.85
CA ARG A 27 -1.21 7.89 8.21
C ARG A 27 -2.37 8.80 8.59
N PHE A 28 -3.06 8.48 9.67
CA PHE A 28 -4.12 9.31 10.17
C PHE A 28 -3.76 9.64 11.61
N GLY A 29 -3.29 10.84 11.84
CA GLY A 29 -2.83 11.20 13.17
C GLY A 29 -1.58 10.41 13.48
N ASN A 30 -1.58 9.71 14.61
CA ASN A 30 -0.42 8.91 14.92
C ASN A 30 -0.73 7.45 14.68
N ARG A 31 -1.74 7.11 13.88
CA ARG A 31 -2.02 5.76 13.58
C ARG A 31 -1.65 5.48 12.15
N LEU A 32 -1.16 4.28 11.87
CA LEU A 32 -0.76 3.88 10.54
C LEU A 32 -1.71 2.81 10.06
N HIS A 33 -2.10 2.91 8.79
CA HIS A 33 -3.01 1.94 8.21
C HIS A 33 -2.42 1.37 6.93
N LEU A 34 -2.60 0.08 6.72
CA LEU A 34 -2.25 -0.54 5.47
C LEU A 34 -3.58 -0.89 4.81
N ILE A 35 -3.81 -0.37 3.63
CA ILE A 35 -5.03 -0.63 2.89
C ILE A 35 -4.70 -1.60 1.78
N VAL A 36 -5.45 -2.68 1.69
CA VAL A 36 -5.26 -3.67 0.65
C VAL A 36 -6.51 -3.65 -0.20
N ALA A 37 -6.39 -3.22 -1.44
CA ALA A 37 -7.53 -3.09 -2.34
C ALA A 37 -7.39 -4.03 -3.52
N GLY A 38 -8.34 -4.90 -3.73
CA GLY A 38 -8.34 -5.85 -4.82
C GLY A 38 -7.91 -7.23 -4.39
N PRO A 39 -8.04 -8.19 -5.28
CA PRO A 39 -8.56 -8.02 -6.62
C PRO A 39 -10.07 -7.78 -6.59
N GLY A 40 -10.57 -7.20 -7.65
CA GLY A 40 -11.99 -6.90 -7.73
C GLY A 40 -12.34 -5.77 -6.79
N THR A 41 -13.45 -5.88 -6.10
CA THR A 41 -13.89 -4.82 -5.22
C THR A 41 -13.50 -5.05 -3.77
N THR A 42 -12.70 -6.07 -3.49
CA THR A 42 -12.29 -6.36 -2.14
C THR A 42 -11.44 -5.24 -1.59
N ARG A 43 -11.63 -4.90 -0.32
CA ARG A 43 -10.84 -3.87 0.29
C ARG A 43 -10.75 -4.14 1.77
N GLN A 44 -9.56 -4.11 2.31
CA GLN A 44 -9.34 -4.33 3.72
C GLN A 44 -8.41 -3.29 4.27
N ALA A 45 -8.58 -2.92 5.50
CA ALA A 45 -7.73 -1.95 6.15
C ALA A 45 -7.24 -2.52 7.46
N TYR A 46 -5.95 -2.40 7.72
CA TYR A 46 -5.36 -2.89 8.95
C TYR A 46 -4.67 -1.73 9.64
N GLU A 47 -4.80 -1.65 10.94
CA GLU A 47 -4.21 -0.57 11.70
C GLU A 47 -3.03 -1.08 12.49
N PHE A 48 -1.94 -0.33 12.54
CA PHE A 48 -0.73 -0.73 13.22
C PHE A 48 -0.18 0.37 14.12
N PRO A 49 0.42 0.03 15.22
CA PRO A 49 0.96 1.03 16.14
C PRO A 49 2.27 1.64 15.64
N ASP A 50 2.99 0.95 14.77
CA ASP A 50 4.25 1.49 14.31
C ASP A 50 4.56 1.00 12.91
N LEU A 51 5.51 1.64 12.28
CA LEU A 51 5.85 1.34 10.91
C LEU A 51 6.51 -0.03 10.75
N PRO A 52 7.42 -0.44 11.61
CA PRO A 52 8.02 -1.76 11.42
C PRO A 52 7.01 -2.89 11.40
N THR A 53 5.99 -2.82 12.26
CA THR A 53 4.97 -3.85 12.29
C THR A 53 4.15 -3.82 11.01
N LEU A 54 3.83 -2.61 10.53
CA LEU A 54 3.08 -2.48 9.30
C LEU A 54 3.89 -3.03 8.13
N LEU A 55 5.18 -2.72 8.06
CA LEU A 55 6.00 -3.18 6.95
C LEU A 55 6.17 -4.68 6.95
N ALA A 56 6.21 -5.30 8.11
CA ALA A 56 6.29 -6.75 8.18
C ALA A 56 5.02 -7.37 7.60
N HIS A 57 3.87 -6.76 7.89
CA HIS A 57 2.62 -7.26 7.39
C HIS A 57 2.53 -7.05 5.87
N GLN A 58 3.01 -5.90 5.40
CA GLN A 58 3.01 -5.60 3.99
C GLN A 58 3.91 -6.59 3.24
N ALA A 59 5.06 -6.92 3.82
CA ALA A 59 5.97 -7.86 3.18
C ALA A 59 5.35 -9.25 3.07
N ALA A 60 4.56 -9.64 4.05
CA ALA A 60 3.90 -10.92 3.99
C ALA A 60 2.85 -10.94 2.87
N HIS A 61 2.13 -9.83 2.69
CA HIS A 61 1.17 -9.72 1.60
C HIS A 61 1.90 -9.79 0.26
N GLU A 62 3.02 -9.10 0.17
CA GLU A 62 3.78 -9.07 -1.07
C GLU A 62 4.28 -10.47 -1.42
N GLN A 63 4.76 -11.22 -0.44
CA GLN A 63 5.23 -12.56 -0.69
C GLN A 63 4.11 -13.45 -1.18
N ARG A 64 2.93 -13.30 -0.59
CA ARG A 64 1.82 -14.10 -0.99
C ARG A 64 1.38 -13.78 -2.41
N LEU A 65 1.34 -12.49 -2.75
CA LEU A 65 0.94 -12.08 -4.08
C LEU A 65 1.94 -12.59 -5.12
N THR A 66 3.22 -12.49 -4.81
CA THR A 66 4.24 -12.96 -5.72
C THR A 66 4.12 -14.47 -5.92
N ALA A 67 3.84 -15.20 -4.86
CA ALA A 67 3.69 -16.63 -4.96
C ALA A 67 2.47 -16.99 -5.82
N GLU A 68 1.47 -16.10 -5.86
CA GLU A 68 0.30 -16.35 -6.65
C GLU A 68 0.46 -15.86 -8.10
N GLY A 69 1.61 -15.36 -8.46
CA GLY A 69 1.87 -14.95 -9.82
C GLY A 69 1.69 -13.48 -10.11
N PHE A 70 1.40 -12.67 -9.08
CA PHE A 70 1.29 -11.24 -9.31
C PHE A 70 2.67 -10.64 -9.43
N VAL A 71 2.77 -9.59 -10.21
CA VAL A 71 4.02 -8.91 -10.43
C VAL A 71 3.90 -7.47 -10.01
N LEU A 72 4.90 -6.93 -9.37
CA LEU A 72 4.89 -5.53 -8.97
C LEU A 72 5.01 -4.68 -10.22
N GLU A 73 3.98 -3.91 -10.50
CA GLU A 73 3.97 -3.08 -11.67
C GLU A 73 4.35 -1.65 -11.37
N GLU A 74 4.02 -1.14 -10.21
CA GLU A 74 4.28 0.22 -9.89
C GLU A 74 4.52 0.40 -8.42
N PHE A 75 5.49 1.23 -8.06
CA PHE A 75 5.76 1.54 -6.66
C PHE A 75 5.89 3.03 -6.54
N THR A 76 5.19 3.61 -5.60
CA THR A 76 5.23 5.05 -5.38
C THR A 76 5.63 5.30 -3.95
N SER A 77 6.55 6.21 -3.73
CA SER A 77 6.96 6.59 -2.40
C SER A 77 7.05 8.08 -2.32
N GLU A 78 6.45 8.64 -1.26
CA GLU A 78 6.49 10.03 -1.07
C GLU A 78 7.88 10.52 -1.00
N ARG A 79 8.80 9.73 -0.51
CA ARG A 79 10.11 10.19 -0.35
C ARG A 79 10.79 10.50 -1.62
N ARG A 80 10.35 10.01 -2.70
CA ARG A 80 10.97 10.30 -3.83
C ARG A 80 10.74 11.58 -4.36
N ARG A 81 9.88 12.30 -3.88
CA ARG A 81 9.58 13.54 -4.35
C ARG A 81 10.49 14.55 -3.95
N TRP A 82 11.45 14.41 -3.23
CA TRP A 82 12.28 15.42 -2.78
C TRP A 82 12.97 16.02 -3.87
N PRO A 83 12.89 17.26 -3.97
CA PRO A 83 13.55 17.97 -5.03
C PRO A 83 14.94 17.95 -4.75
N ARG A 84 15.66 18.15 -5.35
CA ARG A 84 16.83 18.16 -5.15
C ARG A 84 17.36 19.01 -5.32
#